data_cea647d969901c7764892dfc4996493f
#
_entry.id   cea647d969901c7764892dfc4996493f
#
_cell.length_a   1.000
_cell.length_b   1.000
_cell.length_c   1.000
_cell.angle_alpha   90.00
_cell.angle_beta   90.00
_cell.angle_gamma   90.00
#
_symmetry.space_group_name_H-M   'P 1'
#
loop_
_entity.id
_entity.type
_entity.pdbx_description
1 polymer ?
#
loop_
_entity_poly.entity_id
_entity_poly.type
_entity_poly.pdbx_seq_one_letter_code
_entity_poly.pdbx_strand_id
1 'polypeptide(L)'
;VGYSDHTMGIEVPIAAVAMGAEIIEKHFTLEQNMEGPDHKASLNPEELKAMVSAIRHIEQALGDGIKQPNESEKKISKVVLKRIVASRPIKEGEILSEDNMTVKRSDNGIKASFWDVVAGRIAQQDYSIDEEIKL
;
A
#
# COMPACT_ATOMS: atom_id res chain seq x y z
N VAL A 1 8.33 11.76 22.38
CA VAL A 1 7.30 11.80 23.44
C VAL A 1 7.13 10.37 23.98
N GLY A 2 6.99 10.23 25.31
CA GLY A 2 6.72 8.93 25.98
C GLY A 2 5.27 8.81 26.42
N TYR A 3 4.86 7.58 26.69
CA TYR A 3 3.55 7.25 27.24
C TYR A 3 3.70 6.29 28.43
N SER A 4 3.16 6.66 29.60
CA SER A 4 3.08 5.83 30.77
C SER A 4 1.71 5.15 30.82
N ASP A 5 1.71 3.82 30.68
CA ASP A 5 0.49 3.03 30.53
C ASP A 5 0.19 2.21 31.77
N HIS A 6 -1.00 2.43 32.34
CA HIS A 6 -1.53 1.72 33.49
C HIS A 6 -2.75 0.84 33.15
N THR A 7 -3.04 0.65 31.87
CA THR A 7 -4.14 -0.21 31.41
C THR A 7 -3.74 -1.69 31.44
N MET A 8 -4.71 -2.59 31.42
CA MET A 8 -4.46 -4.02 31.21
C MET A 8 -4.17 -4.28 29.73
N GLY A 9 -3.44 -5.37 29.44
CA GLY A 9 -3.17 -5.81 28.07
C GLY A 9 -2.09 -5.00 27.35
N ILE A 10 -1.96 -5.20 26.05
CA ILE A 10 -0.87 -4.68 25.22
C ILE A 10 -1.34 -3.72 24.12
N GLU A 11 -2.64 -3.52 23.96
CA GLU A 11 -3.25 -2.79 22.85
C GLU A 11 -2.92 -1.30 22.91
N VAL A 12 -3.02 -0.71 24.12
CA VAL A 12 -2.80 0.72 24.31
C VAL A 12 -1.36 1.14 24.03
N PRO A 13 -0.32 0.45 24.55
CA PRO A 13 1.07 0.78 24.18
C PRO A 13 1.36 0.60 22.69
N ILE A 14 0.78 -0.40 22.02
CA ILE A 14 0.92 -0.59 20.57
C ILE A 14 0.32 0.62 19.83
N ALA A 15 -0.88 1.06 20.22
CA ALA A 15 -1.53 2.23 19.65
C ALA A 15 -0.72 3.51 19.91
N ALA A 16 -0.16 3.68 21.10
CA ALA A 16 0.68 4.83 21.44
C ALA A 16 1.90 4.93 20.53
N VAL A 17 2.58 3.81 20.25
CA VAL A 17 3.71 3.79 19.31
C VAL A 17 3.25 4.13 17.89
N ALA A 18 2.11 3.60 17.43
CA ALA A 18 1.55 3.96 16.13
C ALA A 18 1.23 5.46 16.01
N MET A 19 0.94 6.12 17.13
CA MET A 19 0.74 7.57 17.23
C MET A 19 2.02 8.38 17.45
N GLY A 20 3.18 7.74 17.48
CA GLY A 20 4.49 8.39 17.57
C GLY A 20 5.11 8.42 18.97
N ALA A 21 4.66 7.60 19.91
CA ALA A 21 5.38 7.43 21.18
C ALA A 21 6.69 6.69 20.96
N GLU A 22 7.79 7.24 21.47
CA GLU A 22 9.14 6.69 21.38
C GLU A 22 9.54 5.91 22.63
N ILE A 23 8.85 6.14 23.73
CA ILE A 23 9.09 5.51 25.02
C ILE A 23 7.75 5.03 25.58
N ILE A 24 7.72 3.78 26.01
CA ILE A 24 6.56 3.19 26.72
C ILE A 24 7.04 2.79 28.12
N GLU A 25 6.30 3.26 29.12
CA GLU A 25 6.44 2.81 30.51
C GLU A 25 5.19 2.00 30.88
N LYS A 26 5.41 0.83 31.48
CA LYS A 26 4.31 -0.05 31.91
C LYS A 26 4.72 -0.93 33.08
N HIS A 27 3.78 -1.18 33.99
CA HIS A 27 4.00 -2.11 35.10
C HIS A 27 4.33 -3.52 34.61
N PHE A 28 5.26 -4.16 35.28
CA PHE A 28 5.72 -5.52 35.00
C PHE A 28 5.68 -6.37 36.28
N THR A 29 5.26 -7.62 36.16
CA THR A 29 5.24 -8.59 37.26
C THR A 29 5.67 -9.97 36.76
N LEU A 30 6.18 -10.80 37.65
CA LEU A 30 6.42 -12.21 37.34
C LEU A 30 5.14 -13.05 37.38
N GLU A 31 4.16 -12.65 38.23
CA GLU A 31 2.90 -13.35 38.40
C GLU A 31 1.77 -12.36 38.76
N GLN A 32 0.74 -12.32 37.94
CA GLN A 32 -0.37 -11.36 38.07
C GLN A 32 -1.29 -11.64 39.31
N ASN A 33 -1.24 -12.87 39.81
CA ASN A 33 -2.02 -13.26 40.97
C ASN A 33 -1.31 -13.04 42.33
N MET A 34 -0.12 -12.42 42.29
CA MET A 34 0.59 -12.06 43.52
C MET A 34 -0.23 -11.04 44.38
N GLU A 35 -0.06 -11.10 45.67
CA GLU A 35 -0.67 -10.15 46.57
C GLU A 35 0.04 -8.79 46.47
N GLY A 36 -0.77 -7.72 46.21
CA GLY A 36 -0.27 -6.36 46.05
C GLY A 36 -1.09 -5.54 45.06
N PRO A 37 -0.89 -4.22 45.01
CA PRO A 37 -1.79 -3.32 44.30
C PRO A 37 -1.75 -3.49 42.79
N ASP A 38 -0.65 -3.56 42.11
CA ASP A 38 -0.59 -3.35 40.66
C ASP A 38 -0.39 -4.62 39.80
N HIS A 39 -0.25 -5.78 40.47
CA HIS A 39 0.04 -7.03 39.76
C HIS A 39 -0.98 -7.41 38.69
N LYS A 40 -2.27 -7.17 38.94
CA LYS A 40 -3.37 -7.50 38.01
C LYS A 40 -3.33 -6.67 36.73
N ALA A 41 -2.84 -5.45 36.78
CA ALA A 41 -2.70 -4.56 35.61
C ALA A 41 -1.32 -4.64 34.97
N SER A 42 -0.36 -5.33 35.60
CA SER A 42 0.98 -5.50 35.10
C SER A 42 1.08 -6.53 34.00
N LEU A 43 2.01 -6.36 33.08
CA LEU A 43 2.35 -7.40 32.11
C LEU A 43 3.21 -8.50 32.77
N ASN A 44 2.91 -9.73 32.47
CA ASN A 44 3.81 -10.85 32.74
C ASN A 44 4.92 -10.96 31.66
N PRO A 45 5.94 -11.84 31.81
CA PRO A 45 7.02 -11.97 30.83
C PRO A 45 6.58 -12.31 29.42
N GLU A 46 5.53 -13.11 29.25
CA GLU A 46 5.02 -13.51 27.94
C GLU A 46 4.27 -12.33 27.27
N GLU A 47 3.46 -11.62 28.02
CA GLU A 47 2.75 -10.43 27.53
C GLU A 47 3.73 -9.31 27.19
N LEU A 48 4.77 -9.08 27.97
CA LEU A 48 5.81 -8.10 27.66
C LEU A 48 6.52 -8.46 26.35
N LYS A 49 6.88 -9.73 26.16
CA LYS A 49 7.46 -10.22 24.91
C LYS A 49 6.53 -10.00 23.73
N ALA A 50 5.24 -10.31 23.89
CA ALA A 50 4.22 -10.11 22.86
C ALA A 50 4.07 -8.62 22.51
N MET A 51 4.01 -7.74 23.50
CA MET A 51 3.94 -6.29 23.34
C MET A 51 5.14 -5.77 22.52
N VAL A 52 6.35 -6.12 22.94
CA VAL A 52 7.58 -5.68 22.24
C VAL A 52 7.58 -6.19 20.80
N SER A 53 7.22 -7.45 20.57
CA SER A 53 7.14 -8.00 19.22
C SER A 53 6.11 -7.27 18.35
N ALA A 54 4.92 -7.01 18.89
CA ALA A 54 3.87 -6.28 18.18
C ALA A 54 4.30 -4.85 17.85
N ILE A 55 4.95 -4.15 18.78
CA ILE A 55 5.50 -2.81 18.55
C ILE A 55 6.51 -2.83 17.40
N ARG A 56 7.45 -3.79 17.37
CA ARG A 56 8.43 -3.90 16.27
C ARG A 56 7.78 -4.17 14.92
N HIS A 57 6.68 -4.93 14.89
CA HIS A 57 5.91 -5.12 13.66
C HIS A 57 5.21 -3.83 13.20
N ILE A 58 4.64 -3.04 14.13
CA ILE A 58 4.02 -1.75 13.81
C ILE A 58 5.04 -0.75 13.27
N GLU A 59 6.22 -0.66 13.89
CA GLU A 59 7.31 0.21 13.40
C GLU A 59 7.69 -0.11 11.95
N GLN A 60 7.77 -1.40 11.60
CA GLN A 60 8.02 -1.83 10.22
C GLN A 60 6.84 -1.49 9.28
N ALA A 61 5.60 -1.65 9.76
CA ALA A 61 4.40 -1.40 8.97
C ALA A 61 4.16 0.08 8.68
N LEU A 62 4.58 0.98 9.57
CA LEU A 62 4.48 2.44 9.38
C LEU A 62 5.33 2.93 8.21
N GLY A 63 6.46 2.26 7.92
CA GLY A 63 7.37 2.65 6.85
C GLY A 63 7.95 4.05 7.03
N ASP A 64 8.33 4.66 5.93
CA ASP A 64 8.97 5.99 5.89
C ASP A 64 8.01 7.13 5.48
N GLY A 65 6.73 6.82 5.24
CA GLY A 65 5.73 7.77 4.78
C GLY A 65 5.86 8.20 3.32
N ILE A 66 6.85 7.68 2.58
CA ILE A 66 7.07 8.02 1.17
C ILE A 66 6.25 7.11 0.27
N LYS A 67 5.29 7.67 -0.46
CA LYS A 67 4.49 6.92 -1.42
C LYS A 67 5.28 6.62 -2.69
N GLN A 68 5.91 5.46 -2.75
CA GLN A 68 6.61 4.97 -3.94
C GLN A 68 6.42 3.44 -4.09
N PRO A 69 6.47 2.92 -5.32
CA PRO A 69 6.45 1.48 -5.53
C PRO A 69 7.67 0.81 -4.90
N ASN A 70 7.46 -0.28 -4.15
CA ASN A 70 8.55 -1.11 -3.67
C ASN A 70 9.16 -1.96 -4.80
N GLU A 71 10.25 -2.66 -4.53
CA GLU A 71 10.98 -3.42 -5.56
C GLU A 71 10.13 -4.55 -6.19
N SER A 72 9.24 -5.17 -5.43
CA SER A 72 8.32 -6.18 -5.97
C SER A 72 7.25 -5.55 -6.87
N GLU A 73 6.69 -4.42 -6.47
CA GLU A 73 5.71 -3.67 -7.26
C GLU A 73 6.32 -3.12 -8.55
N LYS A 74 7.57 -2.63 -8.53
CA LYS A 74 8.29 -2.19 -9.74
C LYS A 74 8.43 -3.33 -10.76
N LYS A 75 8.70 -4.55 -10.29
CA LYS A 75 8.79 -5.73 -11.17
C LYS A 75 7.45 -6.08 -11.80
N ILE A 76 6.40 -6.08 -10.99
CA ILE A 76 5.04 -6.43 -11.43
C ILE A 76 4.41 -5.32 -12.26
N SER A 77 4.74 -4.06 -12.02
CA SER A 77 4.14 -2.90 -12.71
C SER A 77 4.27 -2.97 -14.23
N LYS A 78 5.34 -3.57 -14.75
CA LYS A 78 5.53 -3.76 -16.20
C LYS A 78 4.42 -4.61 -16.83
N VAL A 79 3.91 -5.61 -16.10
CA VAL A 79 2.93 -6.60 -16.59
C VAL A 79 1.50 -6.21 -16.25
N VAL A 80 1.27 -5.51 -15.12
CA VAL A 80 -0.11 -5.24 -14.65
C VAL A 80 -0.64 -3.88 -15.09
N LEU A 81 0.22 -2.98 -15.54
CA LEU A 81 -0.23 -1.64 -15.95
C LEU A 81 -1.05 -1.73 -17.24
N LYS A 82 -2.19 -1.02 -17.21
CA LYS A 82 -3.05 -0.91 -18.39
C LYS A 82 -2.45 0.07 -19.41
N ARG A 83 -2.59 -0.30 -20.69
CA ARG A 83 -2.20 0.49 -21.85
C ARG A 83 -3.41 0.77 -22.71
N ILE A 84 -3.33 1.80 -23.53
CA ILE A 84 -4.36 2.15 -24.50
C ILE A 84 -4.18 1.26 -25.73
N VAL A 85 -5.25 0.55 -26.09
CA VAL A 85 -5.31 -0.37 -27.23
C VAL A 85 -6.55 -0.11 -28.06
N ALA A 86 -6.54 -0.55 -29.31
CA ALA A 86 -7.71 -0.51 -30.16
C ALA A 86 -8.79 -1.47 -29.63
N SER A 87 -10.04 -1.01 -29.47
CA SER A 87 -11.20 -1.83 -29.09
C SER A 87 -11.84 -2.54 -30.28
N ARG A 88 -11.62 -2.01 -31.47
CA ARG A 88 -12.00 -2.52 -32.81
C ARG A 88 -10.90 -2.19 -33.81
N PRO A 89 -10.96 -2.71 -35.04
CA PRO A 89 -10.06 -2.23 -36.10
C PRO A 89 -10.23 -0.72 -36.33
N ILE A 90 -9.10 -0.01 -36.42
CA ILE A 90 -9.03 1.42 -36.69
C ILE A 90 -8.22 1.61 -37.96
N LYS A 91 -8.68 2.48 -38.85
CA LYS A 91 -7.94 2.83 -40.05
C LYS A 91 -7.07 4.07 -39.84
N GLU A 92 -5.95 4.12 -40.55
CA GLU A 92 -5.15 5.35 -40.66
C GLU A 92 -6.05 6.53 -41.04
N GLY A 93 -5.91 7.64 -40.34
CA GLY A 93 -6.72 8.83 -40.52
C GLY A 93 -7.99 8.89 -39.67
N GLU A 94 -8.42 7.81 -39.00
CA GLU A 94 -9.55 7.86 -38.08
C GLU A 94 -9.17 8.66 -36.81
N ILE A 95 -10.16 9.34 -36.23
CA ILE A 95 -10.00 10.01 -34.91
C ILE A 95 -10.05 8.96 -33.81
N LEU A 96 -9.04 8.96 -32.95
CA LEU A 96 -8.96 8.11 -31.77
C LEU A 96 -9.94 8.61 -30.70
N SER A 97 -10.84 7.74 -30.23
CA SER A 97 -11.89 8.10 -29.28
C SER A 97 -12.26 6.91 -28.39
N GLU A 98 -13.18 7.14 -27.45
CA GLU A 98 -13.76 6.07 -26.59
C GLU A 98 -14.53 5.00 -27.41
N ASP A 99 -14.97 5.31 -28.65
CA ASP A 99 -15.66 4.35 -29.50
C ASP A 99 -14.72 3.31 -30.13
N ASN A 100 -13.43 3.66 -30.28
CA ASN A 100 -12.45 2.79 -30.95
C ASN A 100 -11.20 2.48 -30.13
N MET A 101 -11.07 3.05 -28.92
CA MET A 101 -10.01 2.73 -27.97
C MET A 101 -10.56 2.13 -26.68
N THR A 102 -9.71 1.38 -26.00
CA THR A 102 -9.96 0.88 -24.63
C THR A 102 -8.63 0.72 -23.89
N VAL A 103 -8.68 0.28 -22.62
CA VAL A 103 -7.48 0.03 -21.85
C VAL A 103 -7.41 -1.43 -21.44
N LYS A 104 -6.32 -2.11 -21.78
CA LYS A 104 -6.01 -3.50 -21.39
C LYS A 104 -4.63 -3.61 -20.77
N ARG A 105 -4.39 -4.72 -20.04
CA ARG A 105 -3.03 -5.05 -19.58
C ARG A 105 -2.19 -5.38 -20.79
N SER A 106 -1.07 -4.69 -20.94
CA SER A 106 -0.08 -4.94 -21.97
C SER A 106 1.30 -4.51 -21.47
N ASP A 107 2.32 -5.18 -22.00
CA ASP A 107 3.72 -4.93 -21.65
C ASP A 107 4.22 -3.61 -22.24
N ASN A 108 3.68 -3.22 -23.39
CA ASN A 108 4.10 -2.07 -24.18
C ASN A 108 2.93 -1.12 -24.45
N GLY A 109 3.23 0.00 -25.12
CA GLY A 109 2.22 0.98 -25.50
C GLY A 109 2.05 2.13 -24.52
N ILE A 110 1.14 3.03 -24.86
CA ILE A 110 0.88 4.25 -24.10
C ILE A 110 0.11 3.91 -22.81
N LYS A 111 0.57 4.44 -21.65
CA LYS A 111 -0.10 4.23 -20.38
C LYS A 111 -1.53 4.78 -20.40
N ALA A 112 -2.46 4.12 -19.73
CA ALA A 112 -3.85 4.56 -19.60
C ALA A 112 -3.99 5.99 -19.03
N SER A 113 -3.03 6.46 -18.23
CA SER A 113 -3.00 7.82 -17.68
C SER A 113 -2.82 8.93 -18.74
N PHE A 114 -2.46 8.57 -19.96
CA PHE A 114 -2.36 9.50 -21.08
C PHE A 114 -3.59 9.48 -22.00
N TRP A 115 -4.71 8.93 -21.53
CA TRP A 115 -5.94 8.83 -22.30
C TRP A 115 -6.36 10.15 -22.95
N ASP A 116 -6.42 11.22 -22.14
CA ASP A 116 -6.85 12.56 -22.60
C ASP A 116 -5.85 13.20 -23.58
N VAL A 117 -4.62 12.72 -23.61
CA VAL A 117 -3.60 13.17 -24.58
C VAL A 117 -3.76 12.44 -25.91
N VAL A 118 -4.26 11.21 -25.90
CA VAL A 118 -4.45 10.35 -27.09
C VAL A 118 -5.79 10.59 -27.73
N ALA A 119 -6.85 10.73 -26.94
CA ALA A 119 -8.20 10.98 -27.43
C ALA A 119 -8.26 12.28 -28.25
N GLY A 120 -8.95 12.22 -29.39
CA GLY A 120 -9.02 13.31 -30.37
C GLY A 120 -7.86 13.40 -31.36
N ARG A 121 -6.80 12.58 -31.19
CA ARG A 121 -5.73 12.50 -32.19
C ARG A 121 -6.13 11.63 -33.39
N ILE A 122 -5.40 11.79 -34.46
CA ILE A 122 -5.59 11.02 -35.70
C ILE A 122 -4.70 9.78 -35.66
N ALA A 123 -5.25 8.62 -35.99
CA ALA A 123 -4.52 7.37 -36.13
C ALA A 123 -3.43 7.50 -37.22
N GLN A 124 -2.18 7.22 -36.88
CA GLN A 124 -1.03 7.35 -37.78
C GLN A 124 -0.81 6.10 -38.62
N GLN A 125 -1.55 5.03 -38.35
CA GLN A 125 -1.51 3.75 -39.06
C GLN A 125 -2.80 2.97 -38.83
N ASP A 126 -2.98 1.86 -39.55
CA ASP A 126 -4.01 0.89 -39.27
C ASP A 126 -3.72 0.16 -37.95
N TYR A 127 -4.74 -0.09 -37.15
CA TYR A 127 -4.65 -0.90 -35.92
C TYR A 127 -5.65 -2.06 -35.97
N SER A 128 -5.21 -3.22 -35.60
CA SER A 128 -6.06 -4.37 -35.32
C SER A 128 -6.67 -4.29 -33.92
N ILE A 129 -7.74 -5.05 -33.69
CA ILE A 129 -8.29 -5.17 -32.32
C ILE A 129 -7.19 -5.62 -31.35
N ASP A 130 -7.16 -5.01 -30.16
CA ASP A 130 -6.18 -5.23 -29.08
C ASP A 130 -4.75 -4.78 -29.40
N GLU A 131 -4.51 -4.20 -30.57
CA GLU A 131 -3.22 -3.61 -30.90
C GLU A 131 -2.98 -2.31 -30.11
N GLU A 132 -1.76 -2.12 -29.66
CA GLU A 132 -1.35 -0.97 -28.86
C GLU A 132 -1.32 0.31 -29.70
N ILE A 133 -2.00 1.36 -29.20
CA ILE A 133 -1.97 2.67 -29.87
C ILE A 133 -0.57 3.28 -29.73
N LYS A 134 -0.08 3.85 -30.82
CA LYS A 134 1.18 4.60 -30.94
C LYS A 134 0.90 6.03 -31.39
N LEU A 135 1.74 6.99 -30.97
CA LEU A 135 1.69 8.40 -31.37
C LEU A 135 2.95 8.78 -32.10
#